data_211a4fbe2ca9748b0aaa7ba9d52c39bb
#
_entry.id   211a4fbe2ca9748b0aaa7ba9d52c39bb
#
_cell.length_a   1.000
_cell.length_b   1.000
_cell.length_c   1.000
_cell.angle_alpha   90.00
_cell.angle_beta   90.00
_cell.angle_gamma   90.00
#
_symmetry.space_group_name_H-M   'P 1'
#
loop_
_entity.id
_entity.type
_entity.pdbx_description
1 polymer ?
#
loop_
_entity_poly.entity_id
_entity_poly.type
_entity_poly.pdbx_seq_one_letter_code
_entity_poly.pdbx_strand_id
1 'polypeptide(L)'
;MEQLTPHGLWMALLLLTTGVQAQGPRLWGMTTGGGANDQGTLFRIDADGTDFTVVHHFDTVGGYGPEGTLCQAANGKLYGTTNLGGNGQPAAGTLFSFDPSTGTYATLVDFNITNGGFGWGGLTTMPDGMLYGSTYGGGSGGSIFRVDPTTDTYTIVYSLDQSQDGGAITNRLQRGGDGLLYGTAAYGGANNAGTLFRFNTATNTFTKLHDLGGGINGDTPYGSLCDGGNGWFYGTTYDGGTGDEGILFKYAPASNTFVKLLDYTGANGQSPWNSPVVAGADQLFGTVAIGGTNGSGLIYSLQPSNDLVQEVYSFSSSIGGLLFGNVTVAGDGLLYGMSSFGGQNFEGTIYRLDPSSGELTTLHSFTGSTDGQTPRGDLLLDDMNTDVDAPSAEASFTVSPNPSQGALRITLSDATVGSALFRVTNAWGATVMDGPLLPGINDLQLNVAPGLYLLSVSRGGNVHSERLVLE
;
A
#
# COMPACT_ATOMS: atom_id res chain seq x y z
N MET A 1 65.33 32.05 42.46
CA MET A 1 64.48 32.76 41.49
C MET A 1 64.19 31.73 40.39
N GLU A 2 63.14 30.95 40.58
CA GLU A 2 62.65 29.98 39.60
C GLU A 2 61.38 30.54 38.98
N GLN A 3 61.35 30.64 37.67
CA GLN A 3 60.21 31.09 36.91
C GLN A 3 59.23 29.95 36.70
N LEU A 4 58.03 30.12 37.16
CA LEU A 4 56.87 29.26 36.89
C LEU A 4 56.25 29.60 35.52
N THR A 5 56.25 28.66 34.60
CA THR A 5 55.51 28.72 33.33
C THR A 5 54.05 28.31 33.53
N PRO A 6 53.04 29.00 32.99
CA PRO A 6 51.65 28.60 33.10
C PRO A 6 51.31 27.54 32.02
N HIS A 7 50.89 26.37 32.47
CA HIS A 7 50.29 25.34 31.61
C HIS A 7 48.89 25.76 31.23
N GLY A 8 48.68 26.11 29.97
CA GLY A 8 47.36 26.34 29.39
C GLY A 8 46.57 25.02 29.26
N LEU A 9 45.47 24.95 29.97
CA LEU A 9 44.47 23.89 29.87
C LEU A 9 43.64 24.11 28.60
N TRP A 10 43.88 23.35 27.55
CA TRP A 10 43.00 23.29 26.38
C TRP A 10 41.80 22.38 26.71
N MET A 11 40.66 22.98 26.99
CA MET A 11 39.39 22.30 27.12
C MET A 11 38.85 22.09 25.72
N ALA A 12 38.99 20.86 25.19
CA ALA A 12 38.36 20.48 23.93
C ALA A 12 36.81 20.41 24.13
N LEU A 13 36.13 21.41 23.61
CA LEU A 13 34.67 21.41 23.53
C LEU A 13 34.26 20.42 22.48
N LEU A 14 33.84 19.21 22.87
CA LEU A 14 33.23 18.21 22.00
C LEU A 14 31.82 18.72 21.67
N LEU A 15 31.67 19.37 20.52
CA LEU A 15 30.35 19.64 19.93
C LEU A 15 29.78 18.31 19.46
N LEU A 16 28.92 17.70 20.26
CA LEU A 16 28.01 16.66 19.82
C LEU A 16 27.01 17.33 18.86
N THR A 17 27.30 17.33 17.58
CA THR A 17 26.28 17.55 16.56
C THR A 17 25.38 16.34 16.58
N THR A 18 24.25 16.40 17.27
CA THR A 18 23.14 15.51 17.01
C THR A 18 22.66 15.84 15.59
N GLY A 19 23.18 15.11 14.62
CA GLY A 19 22.60 15.13 13.28
C GLY A 19 21.17 14.69 13.42
N VAL A 20 20.22 15.56 13.11
CA VAL A 20 18.86 15.13 12.81
C VAL A 20 18.99 14.28 11.56
N GLN A 21 19.03 12.95 11.73
CA GLN A 21 18.86 12.03 10.60
C GLN A 21 17.45 12.31 10.08
N ALA A 22 17.35 12.61 8.79
CA ALA A 22 16.05 12.58 8.12
C ALA A 22 15.41 11.23 8.44
N GLN A 23 14.28 11.23 9.13
CA GLN A 23 13.52 10.01 9.37
C GLN A 23 13.21 9.41 8.01
N GLY A 24 13.52 8.12 7.85
CA GLY A 24 13.14 7.36 6.67
C GLY A 24 11.61 7.30 6.52
N PRO A 25 11.13 6.78 5.40
CA PRO A 25 9.69 6.60 5.23
C PRO A 25 9.13 5.72 6.34
N ARG A 26 7.91 6.03 6.78
CA ARG A 26 7.19 5.31 7.82
C ARG A 26 6.24 4.31 7.22
N LEU A 27 6.11 3.16 7.86
CA LEU A 27 5.21 2.09 7.48
C LEU A 27 4.11 1.96 8.53
N TRP A 28 2.86 1.81 8.07
CA TRP A 28 1.70 1.53 8.90
C TRP A 28 1.16 0.14 8.57
N GLY A 29 0.75 -0.58 9.59
CA GLY A 29 0.20 -1.93 9.42
C GLY A 29 -0.74 -2.32 10.53
N MET A 30 -1.34 -3.50 10.36
CA MET A 30 -2.29 -4.05 11.33
C MET A 30 -1.99 -5.52 11.59
N THR A 31 -2.36 -5.98 12.79
CA THR A 31 -2.40 -7.40 13.15
C THR A 31 -3.83 -7.84 13.41
N THR A 32 -4.18 -9.08 13.07
CA THR A 32 -5.54 -9.59 13.25
C THR A 32 -5.83 -10.08 14.66
N GLY A 33 -4.79 -10.40 15.43
CA GLY A 33 -4.88 -10.87 16.81
C GLY A 33 -3.79 -10.28 17.68
N GLY A 34 -3.78 -10.66 18.94
CA GLY A 34 -2.85 -10.16 19.95
C GLY A 34 -3.16 -8.73 20.39
N GLY A 35 -2.15 -8.08 20.98
CA GLY A 35 -2.34 -6.78 21.63
C GLY A 35 -3.07 -6.88 22.97
N ALA A 36 -3.34 -5.74 23.60
CA ALA A 36 -3.92 -5.70 24.96
C ALA A 36 -5.27 -6.39 25.10
N ASN A 37 -6.06 -6.47 24.04
CA ASN A 37 -7.41 -7.06 24.03
C ASN A 37 -7.46 -8.41 23.30
N ASP A 38 -6.35 -8.91 22.78
CA ASP A 38 -6.26 -10.10 21.92
C ASP A 38 -7.13 -10.02 20.65
N GLN A 39 -7.34 -8.79 20.13
CA GLN A 39 -8.23 -8.49 19.01
C GLN A 39 -7.51 -7.82 17.84
N GLY A 40 -6.18 -7.70 17.91
CA GLY A 40 -5.33 -7.07 16.92
C GLY A 40 -4.87 -5.67 17.33
N THR A 41 -3.95 -5.15 16.52
CA THR A 41 -3.34 -3.83 16.74
C THR A 41 -3.21 -3.05 15.44
N LEU A 42 -3.24 -1.72 15.54
CA LEU A 42 -2.74 -0.79 14.53
C LEU A 42 -1.37 -0.32 15.00
N PHE A 43 -0.37 -0.40 14.16
CA PHE A 43 0.99 -0.03 14.49
C PHE A 43 1.66 0.81 13.39
N ARG A 44 2.76 1.43 13.76
CA ARG A 44 3.70 2.09 12.86
C ARG A 44 5.12 1.62 13.15
N ILE A 45 5.99 1.71 12.14
CA ILE A 45 7.43 1.43 12.23
C ILE A 45 8.16 2.24 11.17
N ASP A 46 9.37 2.72 11.47
CA ASP A 46 10.20 3.35 10.46
C ASP A 46 10.81 2.28 9.52
N ALA A 47 11.05 2.63 8.27
CA ALA A 47 11.51 1.70 7.23
C ALA A 47 12.91 1.07 7.52
N ASP A 48 13.66 1.64 8.47
CA ASP A 48 14.92 1.08 8.96
C ASP A 48 14.72 0.05 10.10
N GLY A 49 13.49 -0.14 10.57
CA GLY A 49 13.12 -1.06 11.66
C GLY A 49 13.09 -0.40 13.04
N THR A 50 13.35 0.90 13.13
CA THR A 50 13.26 1.65 14.40
C THR A 50 11.84 2.18 14.65
N ASP A 51 11.60 2.74 15.83
CA ASP A 51 10.36 3.39 16.29
C ASP A 51 9.07 2.55 16.09
N PHE A 52 9.17 1.20 16.25
CA PHE A 52 7.97 0.38 16.27
C PHE A 52 7.06 0.83 17.42
N THR A 53 5.83 1.17 17.10
CA THR A 53 4.85 1.68 18.08
C THR A 53 3.46 1.16 17.77
N VAL A 54 2.80 0.51 18.74
CA VAL A 54 1.37 0.23 18.70
C VAL A 54 0.63 1.53 19.03
N VAL A 55 -0.21 1.98 18.12
CA VAL A 55 -0.97 3.24 18.26
C VAL A 55 -2.43 3.01 18.62
N HIS A 56 -2.96 1.80 18.40
CA HIS A 56 -4.31 1.41 18.78
C HIS A 56 -4.40 -0.09 18.99
N HIS A 57 -5.15 -0.52 20.02
CA HIS A 57 -5.54 -1.89 20.27
C HIS A 57 -7.02 -2.06 19.90
N PHE A 58 -7.31 -2.91 18.95
CA PHE A 58 -8.69 -3.20 18.56
C PHE A 58 -9.45 -3.89 19.69
N ASP A 59 -10.76 -3.75 19.70
CA ASP A 59 -11.68 -4.37 20.65
C ASP A 59 -13.01 -4.78 19.99
N THR A 60 -13.85 -5.47 20.74
CA THR A 60 -15.12 -5.98 20.21
C THR A 60 -16.14 -4.88 19.88
N VAL A 61 -16.01 -3.69 20.48
CA VAL A 61 -16.92 -2.55 20.27
C VAL A 61 -16.48 -1.72 19.07
N GLY A 62 -15.19 -1.40 19.01
CA GLY A 62 -14.59 -0.62 17.91
C GLY A 62 -14.37 -1.44 16.63
N GLY A 63 -14.56 -2.77 16.70
CA GLY A 63 -14.25 -3.73 15.64
C GLY A 63 -12.90 -4.40 15.84
N TYR A 64 -12.74 -5.62 15.33
CA TYR A 64 -11.52 -6.40 15.48
C TYR A 64 -11.23 -7.31 14.29
N GLY A 65 -10.03 -7.91 14.28
CA GLY A 65 -9.56 -8.75 13.19
C GLY A 65 -9.47 -7.98 11.86
N PRO A 66 -8.71 -6.87 11.78
CA PRO A 66 -8.51 -6.17 10.52
C PRO A 66 -7.68 -7.04 9.58
N GLU A 67 -8.16 -7.23 8.35
CA GLU A 67 -7.50 -8.06 7.34
C GLU A 67 -7.07 -7.24 6.11
N GLY A 68 -7.72 -6.10 5.88
CA GLY A 68 -7.46 -5.24 4.74
C GLY A 68 -6.24 -4.32 4.93
N THR A 69 -5.88 -3.65 3.85
CA THR A 69 -4.82 -2.63 3.82
C THR A 69 -5.38 -1.27 4.24
N LEU A 70 -4.61 -0.52 5.02
CA LEU A 70 -4.93 0.88 5.35
C LEU A 70 -4.88 1.76 4.10
N CYS A 71 -5.70 2.80 4.09
CA CYS A 71 -5.73 3.82 3.05
C CYS A 71 -5.58 5.19 3.68
N GLN A 72 -4.61 5.99 3.23
CA GLN A 72 -4.48 7.38 3.66
C GLN A 72 -5.31 8.29 2.75
N ALA A 73 -6.09 9.17 3.35
CA ALA A 73 -6.85 10.20 2.64
C ALA A 73 -6.10 11.54 2.64
N ALA A 74 -6.57 12.46 1.79
CA ALA A 74 -5.97 13.79 1.67
C ALA A 74 -6.07 14.65 2.96
N ASN A 75 -6.94 14.27 3.91
CA ASN A 75 -7.03 14.90 5.23
C ASN A 75 -5.97 14.39 6.23
N GLY A 76 -5.07 13.50 5.80
CA GLY A 76 -4.02 12.90 6.61
C GLY A 76 -4.47 11.73 7.48
N LYS A 77 -5.78 11.46 7.61
CA LYS A 77 -6.27 10.31 8.37
C LYS A 77 -6.06 9.00 7.61
N LEU A 78 -5.89 7.93 8.36
CA LEU A 78 -5.88 6.55 7.86
C LEU A 78 -7.29 5.98 7.98
N TYR A 79 -7.72 5.24 6.97
CA TYR A 79 -9.01 4.56 6.93
C TYR A 79 -8.79 3.06 6.74
N GLY A 80 -9.60 2.27 7.40
CA GLY A 80 -9.54 0.82 7.30
C GLY A 80 -10.85 0.15 7.72
N THR A 81 -10.90 -1.16 7.54
CA THR A 81 -12.05 -1.98 7.92
C THR A 81 -11.62 -3.08 8.88
N THR A 82 -12.54 -3.51 9.74
CA THR A 82 -12.40 -4.73 10.53
C THR A 82 -13.37 -5.78 10.02
N ASN A 83 -12.99 -7.05 10.15
CA ASN A 83 -13.81 -8.17 9.71
C ASN A 83 -14.92 -8.49 10.71
N LEU A 84 -14.69 -8.28 11.99
CA LEU A 84 -15.56 -8.69 13.09
C LEU A 84 -15.78 -7.54 14.07
N GLY A 85 -16.74 -7.73 14.99
CA GLY A 85 -17.08 -6.76 16.03
C GLY A 85 -17.95 -5.62 15.54
N GLY A 86 -17.95 -4.54 16.31
CA GLY A 86 -18.87 -3.42 16.14
C GLY A 86 -20.22 -3.64 16.83
N ASN A 87 -21.05 -2.57 16.86
CA ASN A 87 -22.37 -2.59 17.50
C ASN A 87 -23.49 -2.90 16.49
N GLY A 88 -23.18 -3.26 15.25
CA GLY A 88 -24.16 -3.73 14.25
C GLY A 88 -24.89 -4.99 14.74
N GLN A 89 -26.13 -5.20 14.27
CA GLN A 89 -26.91 -6.37 14.62
C GLN A 89 -27.34 -7.12 13.35
N PRO A 90 -26.78 -8.30 13.05
CA PRO A 90 -25.62 -8.92 13.71
C PRO A 90 -24.35 -8.12 13.45
N ALA A 91 -23.39 -8.18 14.41
CA ALA A 91 -22.08 -7.55 14.26
C ALA A 91 -21.31 -8.18 13.10
N ALA A 92 -20.82 -7.36 12.17
CA ALA A 92 -20.18 -7.80 10.93
C ALA A 92 -18.95 -6.95 10.57
N GLY A 93 -18.27 -6.42 11.59
CA GLY A 93 -17.10 -5.56 11.43
C GLY A 93 -17.44 -4.07 11.43
N THR A 94 -16.43 -3.26 11.21
CA THR A 94 -16.55 -1.80 11.20
C THR A 94 -15.75 -1.16 10.06
N LEU A 95 -16.14 0.04 9.68
CA LEU A 95 -15.30 1.00 8.99
C LEU A 95 -14.78 1.98 10.04
N PHE A 96 -13.50 2.25 10.06
CA PHE A 96 -12.87 3.17 11.01
C PHE A 96 -11.98 4.21 10.34
N SER A 97 -11.71 5.28 11.08
CA SER A 97 -10.62 6.21 10.78
C SER A 97 -9.67 6.33 11.97
N PHE A 98 -8.41 6.59 11.68
CA PHE A 98 -7.38 6.91 12.65
C PHE A 98 -6.65 8.19 12.23
N ASP A 99 -6.54 9.15 13.14
CA ASP A 99 -5.81 10.38 12.90
C ASP A 99 -4.39 10.28 13.51
N PRO A 100 -3.34 10.14 12.69
CA PRO A 100 -1.97 10.02 13.19
C PRO A 100 -1.49 11.25 13.99
N SER A 101 -2.03 12.43 13.70
CA SER A 101 -1.60 13.68 14.35
C SER A 101 -2.11 13.83 15.79
N THR A 102 -3.28 13.22 16.08
CA THR A 102 -3.93 13.30 17.40
C THR A 102 -3.95 11.96 18.14
N GLY A 103 -3.64 10.84 17.44
CA GLY A 103 -3.80 9.51 17.97
C GLY A 103 -5.27 9.09 18.14
N THR A 104 -6.21 9.76 17.47
CA THR A 104 -7.66 9.52 17.65
C THR A 104 -8.14 8.41 16.72
N TYR A 105 -8.68 7.34 17.28
CA TYR A 105 -9.43 6.31 16.57
C TYR A 105 -10.94 6.60 16.61
N ALA A 106 -11.65 6.40 15.51
CA ALA A 106 -13.08 6.57 15.43
C ALA A 106 -13.72 5.48 14.57
N THR A 107 -14.75 4.81 15.11
CA THR A 107 -15.63 3.95 14.33
C THR A 107 -16.60 4.84 13.57
N LEU A 108 -16.60 4.75 12.22
CA LEU A 108 -17.45 5.52 11.33
C LEU A 108 -18.74 4.77 11.01
N VAL A 109 -18.65 3.45 10.85
CA VAL A 109 -19.81 2.58 10.52
C VAL A 109 -19.67 1.27 11.28
N ASP A 110 -20.72 0.87 11.96
CA ASP A 110 -20.92 -0.50 12.41
C ASP A 110 -21.61 -1.29 11.30
N PHE A 111 -20.90 -2.25 10.72
CA PHE A 111 -21.46 -3.08 9.66
C PHE A 111 -22.47 -4.11 10.21
N ASN A 112 -23.44 -4.40 9.37
CA ASN A 112 -24.39 -5.49 9.55
C ASN A 112 -24.81 -6.03 8.17
N ILE A 113 -25.64 -7.05 8.12
CA ILE A 113 -26.04 -7.68 6.85
C ILE A 113 -26.86 -6.78 5.90
N THR A 114 -27.28 -5.59 6.34
CA THR A 114 -28.09 -4.67 5.51
C THR A 114 -27.28 -3.49 4.97
N ASN A 115 -26.20 -3.08 5.68
CA ASN A 115 -25.36 -1.96 5.28
C ASN A 115 -23.93 -2.38 4.88
N GLY A 116 -23.75 -3.63 4.54
CA GLY A 116 -22.44 -4.25 4.28
C GLY A 116 -22.09 -5.25 5.39
N GLY A 117 -20.95 -5.87 5.29
CA GLY A 117 -20.45 -6.78 6.33
C GLY A 117 -19.15 -7.43 5.93
N PHE A 118 -18.35 -7.73 6.93
CA PHE A 118 -17.06 -8.39 6.77
C PHE A 118 -16.15 -7.62 5.81
N GLY A 119 -15.57 -6.51 6.29
CA GLY A 119 -14.63 -5.68 5.55
C GLY A 119 -13.27 -6.37 5.44
N TRP A 120 -13.05 -7.18 4.41
CA TRP A 120 -11.79 -7.87 4.17
C TRP A 120 -10.83 -7.04 3.31
N GLY A 121 -11.39 -6.24 2.39
CA GLY A 121 -10.58 -5.42 1.50
C GLY A 121 -10.17 -4.08 2.11
N GLY A 122 -9.11 -3.51 1.57
CA GLY A 122 -8.73 -2.12 1.84
C GLY A 122 -9.59 -1.13 1.04
N LEU A 123 -9.36 0.16 1.29
CA LEU A 123 -9.98 1.24 0.53
C LEU A 123 -9.02 1.77 -0.55
N THR A 124 -9.57 2.40 -1.57
CA THR A 124 -8.83 3.04 -2.67
C THR A 124 -9.23 4.49 -2.79
N THR A 125 -8.25 5.39 -2.77
CA THR A 125 -8.47 6.82 -2.99
C THR A 125 -8.64 7.11 -4.48
N MET A 126 -9.73 7.82 -4.84
CA MET A 126 -9.97 8.29 -6.20
C MET A 126 -9.56 9.76 -6.35
N PRO A 127 -9.34 10.27 -7.59
CA PRO A 127 -8.90 11.64 -7.83
C PRO A 127 -9.85 12.73 -7.33
N ASP A 128 -11.12 12.40 -7.12
CA ASP A 128 -12.12 13.28 -6.52
C ASP A 128 -11.99 13.39 -4.99
N GLY A 129 -11.00 12.71 -4.40
CA GLY A 129 -10.75 12.65 -2.96
C GLY A 129 -11.62 11.66 -2.21
N MET A 130 -12.58 11.00 -2.87
CA MET A 130 -13.41 9.97 -2.26
C MET A 130 -12.64 8.67 -2.08
N LEU A 131 -12.97 7.92 -1.03
CA LEU A 131 -12.46 6.58 -0.79
C LEU A 131 -13.51 5.56 -1.20
N TYR A 132 -13.09 4.52 -1.91
CA TYR A 132 -13.98 3.41 -2.29
C TYR A 132 -13.47 2.12 -1.68
N GLY A 133 -14.38 1.36 -1.12
CA GLY A 133 -14.11 0.04 -0.55
C GLY A 133 -15.20 -0.96 -0.91
N SER A 134 -15.04 -2.17 -0.42
CA SER A 134 -15.97 -3.26 -0.65
C SER A 134 -16.21 -4.06 0.62
N THR A 135 -17.33 -4.79 0.65
CA THR A 135 -17.66 -5.74 1.70
C THR A 135 -17.82 -7.14 1.12
N TYR A 136 -17.39 -8.15 1.87
CA TYR A 136 -17.57 -9.55 1.54
C TYR A 136 -19.05 -9.94 1.60
N GLY A 137 -19.76 -9.50 2.64
CA GLY A 137 -21.16 -9.77 2.89
C GLY A 137 -22.05 -8.53 2.80
N GLY A 138 -23.33 -8.76 3.01
CA GLY A 138 -24.39 -7.74 2.84
C GLY A 138 -25.15 -7.97 1.54
N GLY A 139 -26.48 -8.01 1.63
CA GLY A 139 -27.32 -8.41 0.49
C GLY A 139 -27.04 -9.85 0.03
N SER A 140 -27.06 -10.10 -1.28
CA SER A 140 -26.78 -11.42 -1.85
C SER A 140 -25.32 -11.66 -2.23
N GLY A 141 -24.48 -10.60 -2.39
CA GLY A 141 -23.13 -10.74 -2.90
C GLY A 141 -22.10 -9.75 -2.34
N GLY A 142 -22.47 -8.96 -1.32
CA GLY A 142 -21.65 -7.87 -0.81
C GLY A 142 -21.94 -6.54 -1.49
N SER A 143 -21.11 -5.53 -1.25
CA SER A 143 -21.34 -4.18 -1.78
C SER A 143 -20.05 -3.44 -2.10
N ILE A 144 -20.17 -2.44 -2.99
CA ILE A 144 -19.18 -1.38 -3.15
C ILE A 144 -19.71 -0.15 -2.42
N PHE A 145 -18.87 0.46 -1.60
CA PHE A 145 -19.21 1.67 -0.85
C PHE A 145 -18.24 2.81 -1.12
N ARG A 146 -18.68 4.02 -0.79
CA ARG A 146 -17.90 5.24 -0.86
C ARG A 146 -17.85 5.91 0.50
N VAL A 147 -16.71 6.51 0.85
CA VAL A 147 -16.52 7.37 2.02
C VAL A 147 -16.07 8.75 1.54
N ASP A 148 -16.73 9.79 2.04
CA ASP A 148 -16.27 11.17 1.92
C ASP A 148 -15.38 11.49 3.15
N PRO A 149 -14.06 11.62 3.02
CA PRO A 149 -13.18 11.84 4.16
C PRO A 149 -13.29 13.25 4.76
N THR A 150 -13.99 14.18 4.11
CA THR A 150 -14.23 15.53 4.64
C THR A 150 -15.37 15.58 5.65
N THR A 151 -16.33 14.68 5.50
CA THR A 151 -17.53 14.58 6.34
C THR A 151 -17.67 13.26 7.07
N ASP A 152 -16.74 12.32 6.82
CA ASP A 152 -16.77 10.93 7.28
C ASP A 152 -18.09 10.19 6.89
N THR A 153 -18.72 10.62 5.75
CA THR A 153 -20.01 10.07 5.29
C THR A 153 -19.80 8.80 4.48
N TYR A 154 -20.42 7.71 4.94
CA TYR A 154 -20.47 6.40 4.27
C TYR A 154 -21.72 6.29 3.38
N THR A 155 -21.58 5.72 2.19
CA THR A 155 -22.67 5.46 1.25
C THR A 155 -22.43 4.17 0.48
N ILE A 156 -23.39 3.23 0.47
CA ILE A 156 -23.37 2.12 -0.49
C ILE A 156 -23.69 2.70 -1.87
N VAL A 157 -22.80 2.47 -2.83
CA VAL A 157 -22.97 2.94 -4.21
C VAL A 157 -23.39 1.82 -5.16
N TYR A 158 -23.16 0.55 -4.77
CA TYR A 158 -23.61 -0.62 -5.52
C TYR A 158 -23.75 -1.83 -4.60
N SER A 159 -24.84 -2.61 -4.75
CA SER A 159 -25.02 -3.90 -4.09
C SER A 159 -24.97 -5.00 -5.14
N LEU A 160 -24.08 -5.97 -4.95
CA LEU A 160 -23.87 -7.06 -5.90
C LEU A 160 -25.04 -8.08 -5.84
N ASP A 161 -25.44 -8.56 -7.02
CA ASP A 161 -26.20 -9.80 -7.18
C ASP A 161 -25.23 -10.94 -7.46
N GLN A 162 -25.04 -11.85 -6.50
CA GLN A 162 -24.08 -12.94 -6.60
C GLN A 162 -24.27 -13.80 -7.86
N SER A 163 -25.52 -13.95 -8.32
CA SER A 163 -25.81 -14.77 -9.49
C SER A 163 -25.43 -14.12 -10.82
N GLN A 164 -25.47 -12.78 -10.88
CA GLN A 164 -25.23 -11.98 -12.09
C GLN A 164 -23.82 -11.38 -12.10
N ASP A 165 -23.44 -10.76 -10.98
CA ASP A 165 -22.24 -9.96 -10.86
C ASP A 165 -21.04 -10.76 -10.34
N GLY A 166 -21.32 -11.84 -9.63
CA GLY A 166 -20.39 -12.46 -8.68
C GLY A 166 -20.60 -11.90 -7.29
N GLY A 167 -19.90 -12.44 -6.30
CA GLY A 167 -20.03 -12.02 -4.91
C GLY A 167 -18.75 -12.22 -4.12
N ALA A 168 -18.74 -11.65 -2.91
CA ALA A 168 -17.60 -11.68 -2.01
C ALA A 168 -16.36 -10.99 -2.60
N ILE A 169 -16.36 -9.66 -2.60
CA ILE A 169 -15.15 -8.89 -2.92
C ILE A 169 -14.27 -8.90 -1.66
N THR A 170 -13.13 -9.55 -1.75
CA THR A 170 -12.25 -9.84 -0.62
C THR A 170 -11.03 -8.93 -0.55
N ASN A 171 -10.79 -8.14 -1.59
CA ASN A 171 -9.58 -7.33 -1.68
C ASN A 171 -9.89 -5.89 -2.09
N ARG A 172 -8.86 -5.04 -2.06
CA ARG A 172 -8.93 -3.64 -2.46
C ARG A 172 -9.28 -3.52 -3.94
N LEU A 173 -10.17 -2.60 -4.29
CA LEU A 173 -10.44 -2.24 -5.67
C LEU A 173 -9.21 -1.53 -6.29
N GLN A 174 -8.83 -1.91 -7.49
CA GLN A 174 -7.72 -1.32 -8.21
C GLN A 174 -8.19 -0.19 -9.12
N ARG A 175 -7.60 0.99 -9.00
CA ARG A 175 -7.82 2.06 -9.97
C ARG A 175 -7.03 1.77 -11.25
N GLY A 176 -7.72 1.74 -12.39
CA GLY A 176 -7.11 1.64 -13.72
C GLY A 176 -6.65 3.00 -14.26
N GLY A 177 -5.78 2.97 -15.27
CA GLY A 177 -5.30 4.16 -15.97
C GLY A 177 -6.41 4.94 -16.70
N ASP A 178 -7.57 4.32 -16.95
CA ASP A 178 -8.78 4.94 -17.50
C ASP A 178 -9.65 5.64 -16.44
N GLY A 179 -9.23 5.61 -15.17
CA GLY A 179 -9.92 6.22 -14.05
C GLY A 179 -11.09 5.41 -13.49
N LEU A 180 -11.35 4.20 -13.98
CA LEU A 180 -12.34 3.28 -13.44
C LEU A 180 -11.73 2.44 -12.31
N LEU A 181 -12.58 1.85 -11.46
CA LEU A 181 -12.18 0.84 -10.49
C LEU A 181 -12.35 -0.55 -11.09
N TYR A 182 -11.40 -1.42 -10.82
CA TYR A 182 -11.36 -2.81 -11.22
C TYR A 182 -11.27 -3.71 -10.00
N GLY A 183 -11.89 -4.89 -10.07
CA GLY A 183 -11.87 -5.83 -8.97
C GLY A 183 -12.24 -7.25 -9.41
N THR A 184 -12.15 -8.14 -8.44
CA THR A 184 -12.55 -9.54 -8.53
C THR A 184 -13.64 -9.82 -7.52
N ALA A 185 -14.58 -10.69 -7.88
CA ALA A 185 -15.53 -11.28 -6.95
C ALA A 185 -15.20 -12.78 -6.83
N ALA A 186 -15.03 -13.27 -5.60
CA ALA A 186 -14.49 -14.60 -5.34
C ALA A 186 -15.42 -15.74 -5.78
N TYR A 187 -16.73 -15.50 -5.75
CA TYR A 187 -17.75 -16.52 -6.04
C TYR A 187 -18.76 -16.01 -7.06
N GLY A 188 -19.63 -16.92 -7.53
CA GLY A 188 -20.70 -16.59 -8.46
C GLY A 188 -20.22 -16.48 -9.91
N GLY A 189 -20.95 -15.73 -10.73
CA GLY A 189 -20.77 -15.75 -12.18
C GLY A 189 -21.30 -17.01 -12.84
N ALA A 190 -21.09 -17.14 -14.15
CA ALA A 190 -21.66 -18.23 -14.95
C ALA A 190 -21.16 -19.63 -14.53
N ASN A 191 -19.94 -19.73 -14.01
CA ASN A 191 -19.31 -21.01 -13.62
C ASN A 191 -19.19 -21.18 -12.10
N ASN A 192 -19.72 -20.24 -11.33
CA ASN A 192 -19.55 -20.15 -9.87
C ASN A 192 -18.08 -20.13 -9.42
N ALA A 193 -17.17 -19.67 -10.28
CA ALA A 193 -15.73 -19.63 -10.07
C ALA A 193 -15.21 -18.21 -9.84
N GLY A 194 -16.12 -17.25 -9.71
CA GLY A 194 -15.80 -15.85 -9.55
C GLY A 194 -15.80 -15.05 -10.86
N THR A 195 -15.68 -13.73 -10.72
CA THR A 195 -15.77 -12.81 -11.86
C THR A 195 -14.71 -11.73 -11.79
N LEU A 196 -14.37 -11.15 -12.95
CA LEU A 196 -13.65 -9.89 -13.08
C LEU A 196 -14.67 -8.80 -13.43
N PHE A 197 -14.54 -7.64 -12.82
CA PHE A 197 -15.45 -6.51 -13.06
C PHE A 197 -14.73 -5.17 -13.09
N ARG A 198 -15.45 -4.16 -13.58
CA ARG A 198 -15.10 -2.75 -13.42
C ARG A 198 -16.27 -1.97 -12.87
N PHE A 199 -15.96 -0.86 -12.19
CA PHE A 199 -16.96 0.04 -11.62
C PHE A 199 -16.65 1.49 -12.00
N ASN A 200 -17.63 2.18 -12.56
CA ASN A 200 -17.53 3.60 -12.89
C ASN A 200 -18.08 4.43 -11.73
N THR A 201 -17.19 5.14 -11.03
CA THR A 201 -17.52 5.94 -9.84
C THR A 201 -18.35 7.18 -10.15
N ALA A 202 -18.25 7.73 -11.38
CA ALA A 202 -19.02 8.91 -11.80
C ALA A 202 -20.50 8.60 -12.08
N THR A 203 -20.81 7.37 -12.51
CA THR A 203 -22.16 6.93 -12.87
C THR A 203 -22.73 5.86 -11.94
N ASN A 204 -21.91 5.36 -10.99
CA ASN A 204 -22.19 4.20 -10.14
C ASN A 204 -22.60 2.95 -10.96
N THR A 205 -21.93 2.75 -12.11
CA THR A 205 -22.26 1.63 -13.01
C THR A 205 -21.25 0.49 -12.82
N PHE A 206 -21.76 -0.68 -12.44
CA PHE A 206 -21.02 -1.94 -12.41
C PHE A 206 -21.07 -2.59 -13.79
N THR A 207 -19.95 -3.17 -14.22
CA THR A 207 -19.85 -3.95 -15.45
C THR A 207 -19.06 -5.21 -15.20
N LYS A 208 -19.70 -6.37 -15.27
CA LYS A 208 -18.99 -7.64 -15.29
C LYS A 208 -18.19 -7.75 -16.60
N LEU A 209 -16.92 -8.05 -16.50
CA LEU A 209 -16.00 -8.14 -17.64
C LEU A 209 -15.79 -9.58 -18.09
N HIS A 210 -15.62 -10.49 -17.12
CA HIS A 210 -15.25 -11.88 -17.40
C HIS A 210 -15.77 -12.79 -16.30
N ASP A 211 -16.31 -13.96 -16.70
CA ASP A 211 -16.58 -15.06 -15.77
C ASP A 211 -15.39 -16.01 -15.78
N LEU A 212 -14.80 -16.28 -14.61
CA LEU A 212 -13.71 -17.27 -14.52
C LEU A 212 -14.23 -18.66 -14.90
N GLY A 213 -13.33 -19.45 -15.51
CA GLY A 213 -13.72 -20.73 -16.09
C GLY A 213 -13.87 -21.87 -15.10
N GLY A 214 -13.32 -21.71 -13.88
CA GLY A 214 -13.19 -22.78 -12.91
C GLY A 214 -12.19 -23.87 -13.33
N GLY A 215 -11.89 -24.80 -12.44
CA GLY A 215 -10.98 -25.91 -12.69
C GLY A 215 -9.62 -25.43 -13.22
N ILE A 216 -9.17 -25.97 -14.36
CA ILE A 216 -7.84 -25.62 -14.91
C ILE A 216 -7.66 -24.15 -15.32
N ASN A 217 -8.73 -23.36 -15.38
CA ASN A 217 -8.69 -21.95 -15.77
C ASN A 217 -8.77 -20.99 -14.57
N GLY A 218 -8.63 -21.51 -13.35
CA GLY A 218 -8.63 -20.73 -12.12
C GLY A 218 -10.01 -20.56 -11.51
N ASP A 219 -10.05 -20.49 -10.19
CA ASP A 219 -11.23 -20.44 -9.36
C ASP A 219 -10.93 -19.56 -8.11
N THR A 220 -11.96 -18.93 -7.57
CA THR A 220 -11.87 -18.20 -6.29
C THR A 220 -10.77 -17.13 -6.30
N PRO A 221 -10.90 -16.03 -7.05
CA PRO A 221 -9.93 -14.94 -7.07
C PRO A 221 -10.06 -14.09 -5.80
N TYR A 222 -9.22 -14.35 -4.80
CA TYR A 222 -9.17 -13.53 -3.58
C TYR A 222 -8.37 -12.24 -3.76
N GLY A 223 -7.36 -12.24 -4.64
CA GLY A 223 -6.54 -11.07 -4.91
C GLY A 223 -7.27 -9.98 -5.72
N SER A 224 -6.87 -8.72 -5.53
CA SER A 224 -7.29 -7.64 -6.41
C SER A 224 -6.65 -7.77 -7.79
N LEU A 225 -7.04 -6.91 -8.73
CA LEU A 225 -6.33 -6.78 -10.00
C LEU A 225 -5.20 -5.77 -9.87
N CYS A 226 -4.09 -5.97 -10.59
CA CYS A 226 -3.00 -5.02 -10.72
C CYS A 226 -2.99 -4.46 -12.14
N ASP A 227 -3.14 -3.15 -12.31
CA ASP A 227 -2.96 -2.50 -13.63
C ASP A 227 -1.47 -2.42 -13.96
N GLY A 228 -1.04 -3.18 -14.96
CA GLY A 228 0.36 -3.20 -15.42
C GLY A 228 0.79 -1.97 -16.22
N GLY A 229 -0.13 -1.01 -16.48
CA GLY A 229 0.15 0.19 -17.28
C GLY A 229 0.36 -0.08 -18.77
N ASN A 230 0.23 -1.33 -19.22
CA ASN A 230 0.46 -1.79 -20.59
C ASN A 230 -0.83 -2.28 -21.29
N GLY A 231 -1.99 -1.98 -20.69
CA GLY A 231 -3.32 -2.44 -21.15
C GLY A 231 -3.72 -3.82 -20.62
N TRP A 232 -2.88 -4.44 -19.79
CA TRP A 232 -3.16 -5.69 -19.11
C TRP A 232 -3.32 -5.48 -17.61
N PHE A 233 -4.31 -6.13 -17.04
CA PHE A 233 -4.45 -6.34 -15.61
C PHE A 233 -3.94 -7.73 -15.25
N TYR A 234 -3.21 -7.83 -14.14
CA TYR A 234 -2.64 -9.07 -13.63
C TYR A 234 -3.37 -9.48 -12.36
N GLY A 235 -3.64 -10.76 -12.21
CA GLY A 235 -4.38 -11.30 -11.08
C GLY A 235 -4.02 -12.73 -10.77
N THR A 236 -4.48 -13.21 -9.62
CA THR A 236 -4.32 -14.61 -9.18
C THR A 236 -5.65 -15.20 -8.81
N THR A 237 -5.73 -16.52 -8.83
CA THR A 237 -6.82 -17.27 -8.21
C THR A 237 -6.27 -18.16 -7.11
N TYR A 238 -7.03 -18.33 -6.04
CA TYR A 238 -6.65 -19.15 -4.90
C TYR A 238 -6.68 -20.63 -5.23
N ASP A 239 -7.72 -21.06 -5.93
CA ASP A 239 -7.97 -22.45 -6.37
C ASP A 239 -7.88 -22.54 -7.90
N GLY A 240 -7.98 -23.77 -8.41
CA GLY A 240 -7.91 -24.10 -9.83
C GLY A 240 -6.48 -24.22 -10.34
N GLY A 241 -6.32 -24.26 -11.65
CA GLY A 241 -5.07 -24.66 -12.27
C GLY A 241 -4.91 -26.17 -12.34
N THR A 242 -3.78 -26.65 -12.86
CA THR A 242 -3.54 -28.09 -13.09
C THR A 242 -3.47 -28.91 -11.79
N GLY A 243 -3.01 -28.27 -10.70
CA GLY A 243 -2.85 -28.90 -9.36
C GLY A 243 -3.91 -28.48 -8.36
N ASP A 244 -4.88 -27.65 -8.74
CA ASP A 244 -5.85 -27.02 -7.84
C ASP A 244 -5.19 -26.13 -6.76
N GLU A 245 -4.03 -25.54 -7.11
CA GLU A 245 -3.20 -24.72 -6.23
C GLU A 245 -3.25 -23.22 -6.62
N GLY A 246 -4.15 -22.88 -7.57
CA GLY A 246 -4.33 -21.53 -8.11
C GLY A 246 -3.53 -21.26 -9.38
N ILE A 247 -3.80 -20.10 -9.97
CA ILE A 247 -3.11 -19.61 -11.17
C ILE A 247 -2.70 -18.14 -11.04
N LEU A 248 -1.69 -17.78 -11.82
CA LEU A 248 -1.41 -16.38 -12.19
C LEU A 248 -1.95 -16.15 -13.61
N PHE A 249 -2.66 -15.03 -13.81
CA PHE A 249 -3.25 -14.69 -15.10
C PHE A 249 -3.04 -13.22 -15.45
N LYS A 250 -3.25 -12.88 -16.72
CA LYS A 250 -3.45 -11.51 -17.19
C LYS A 250 -4.75 -11.35 -17.97
N TYR A 251 -5.35 -10.18 -17.90
CA TYR A 251 -6.61 -9.86 -18.56
C TYR A 251 -6.54 -8.49 -19.23
N ALA A 252 -6.94 -8.42 -20.51
CA ALA A 252 -7.03 -7.16 -21.27
C ALA A 252 -8.50 -6.76 -21.46
N PRO A 253 -9.01 -5.72 -20.76
CA PRO A 253 -10.41 -5.30 -20.84
C PRO A 253 -10.83 -4.85 -22.25
N ALA A 254 -9.93 -4.21 -23.00
CA ALA A 254 -10.22 -3.69 -24.34
C ALA A 254 -10.56 -4.79 -25.37
N SER A 255 -9.93 -5.96 -25.26
CA SER A 255 -10.13 -7.10 -26.15
C SER A 255 -10.90 -8.25 -25.51
N ASN A 256 -11.26 -8.13 -24.24
CA ASN A 256 -11.83 -9.20 -23.41
C ASN A 256 -10.98 -10.50 -23.50
N THR A 257 -9.66 -10.34 -23.41
CA THR A 257 -8.73 -11.46 -23.55
C THR A 257 -8.20 -11.87 -22.19
N PHE A 258 -8.44 -13.12 -21.81
CA PHE A 258 -7.91 -13.75 -20.58
C PHE A 258 -6.77 -14.70 -20.97
N VAL A 259 -5.64 -14.61 -20.29
CA VAL A 259 -4.46 -15.44 -20.52
C VAL A 259 -3.94 -15.98 -19.19
N LYS A 260 -3.91 -17.30 -19.04
CA LYS A 260 -3.21 -17.95 -17.92
C LYS A 260 -1.71 -17.90 -18.18
N LEU A 261 -0.96 -17.36 -17.21
CA LEU A 261 0.50 -17.23 -17.27
C LEU A 261 1.21 -18.40 -16.58
N LEU A 262 0.67 -18.86 -15.44
CA LEU A 262 1.31 -19.86 -14.59
C LEU A 262 0.26 -20.68 -13.86
N ASP A 263 0.49 -22.00 -13.74
CA ASP A 263 -0.14 -22.86 -12.73
C ASP A 263 0.77 -22.91 -11.49
N TYR A 264 0.22 -22.64 -10.32
CA TYR A 264 0.91 -22.94 -9.08
C TYR A 264 0.89 -24.44 -8.79
N THR A 265 1.95 -24.97 -8.18
CA THR A 265 2.18 -26.41 -8.03
C THR A 265 2.82 -26.78 -6.68
N GLY A 266 2.71 -25.92 -5.68
CA GLY A 266 3.43 -26.08 -4.41
C GLY A 266 4.92 -25.73 -4.52
N ALA A 267 5.64 -26.29 -5.49
CA ALA A 267 7.07 -26.00 -5.66
C ALA A 267 7.36 -24.54 -6.06
N ASN A 268 6.49 -23.93 -6.86
CA ASN A 268 6.53 -22.52 -7.26
C ASN A 268 5.49 -21.66 -6.53
N GLY A 269 4.98 -22.13 -5.40
CA GLY A 269 3.91 -21.52 -4.61
C GLY A 269 2.57 -22.24 -4.76
N GLN A 270 1.66 -21.97 -3.84
CA GLN A 270 0.28 -22.44 -3.86
C GLN A 270 -0.66 -21.46 -3.20
N SER A 271 -1.92 -21.48 -3.62
CA SER A 271 -3.04 -20.72 -3.02
C SER A 271 -2.71 -19.25 -2.79
N PRO A 272 -2.38 -18.46 -3.84
CA PRO A 272 -2.07 -17.05 -3.70
C PRO A 272 -3.29 -16.27 -3.23
N TRP A 273 -3.11 -15.41 -2.23
CA TRP A 273 -4.15 -14.53 -1.69
C TRP A 273 -4.18 -13.17 -2.37
N ASN A 274 -3.07 -12.78 -2.99
CA ASN A 274 -2.88 -11.43 -3.50
C ASN A 274 -2.45 -11.44 -4.96
N SER A 275 -2.80 -10.37 -5.68
CA SER A 275 -2.30 -10.11 -7.02
C SER A 275 -1.00 -9.32 -6.96
N PRO A 276 -0.16 -9.34 -8.00
CA PRO A 276 1.10 -8.61 -7.97
C PRO A 276 0.90 -7.09 -7.84
N VAL A 277 1.96 -6.37 -7.51
CA VAL A 277 2.04 -4.90 -7.44
C VAL A 277 3.10 -4.37 -8.39
N VAL A 278 2.88 -3.18 -8.93
CA VAL A 278 3.82 -2.52 -9.86
C VAL A 278 5.04 -2.02 -9.08
N ALA A 279 6.24 -2.37 -9.58
CA ALA A 279 7.51 -1.88 -9.05
C ALA A 279 8.32 -1.05 -10.06
N GLY A 280 7.90 -1.03 -11.32
CA GLY A 280 8.56 -0.30 -12.39
C GLY A 280 7.85 -0.49 -13.72
N ALA A 281 8.37 0.10 -14.78
CA ALA A 281 7.75 0.07 -16.11
C ALA A 281 7.58 -1.35 -16.69
N ASP A 282 8.45 -2.29 -16.32
CA ASP A 282 8.44 -3.68 -16.78
C ASP A 282 8.71 -4.64 -15.62
N GLN A 283 8.23 -4.32 -14.42
CA GLN A 283 8.44 -5.15 -13.24
C GLN A 283 7.27 -5.08 -12.28
N LEU A 284 6.74 -6.25 -11.94
CA LEU A 284 5.77 -6.49 -10.90
C LEU A 284 6.36 -7.44 -9.87
N PHE A 285 5.95 -7.31 -8.61
CA PHE A 285 6.22 -8.29 -7.56
C PHE A 285 4.92 -8.80 -6.97
N GLY A 286 4.90 -10.06 -6.57
CA GLY A 286 3.76 -10.65 -5.88
C GLY A 286 4.20 -11.62 -4.81
N THR A 287 3.26 -11.96 -3.94
CA THR A 287 3.46 -12.90 -2.84
C THR A 287 2.60 -14.13 -3.04
N VAL A 288 3.09 -15.26 -2.56
CA VAL A 288 2.32 -16.51 -2.44
C VAL A 288 2.43 -17.00 -1.01
N ALA A 289 1.29 -17.33 -0.41
CA ALA A 289 1.24 -17.59 1.03
C ALA A 289 1.97 -18.87 1.45
N ILE A 290 1.96 -19.90 0.62
CA ILE A 290 2.46 -21.24 0.94
C ILE A 290 3.31 -21.74 -0.23
N GLY A 291 4.17 -22.74 0.02
CA GLY A 291 5.00 -23.35 -1.03
C GLY A 291 6.29 -22.56 -1.30
N GLY A 292 6.84 -22.70 -2.52
CA GLY A 292 8.17 -22.23 -2.88
C GLY A 292 9.28 -23.17 -2.44
N THR A 293 10.53 -22.83 -2.79
CA THR A 293 11.71 -23.68 -2.54
C THR A 293 11.87 -24.07 -1.07
N ASN A 294 11.50 -23.21 -0.12
CA ASN A 294 11.59 -23.47 1.32
C ASN A 294 10.23 -23.79 1.99
N GLY A 295 9.13 -23.83 1.23
CA GLY A 295 7.83 -24.35 1.64
C GLY A 295 6.94 -23.43 2.48
N SER A 296 7.38 -22.22 2.83
CA SER A 296 6.63 -21.31 3.73
C SER A 296 6.13 -20.03 3.03
N GLY A 297 6.04 -20.08 1.69
CA GLY A 297 5.65 -18.94 0.88
C GLY A 297 6.83 -18.30 0.16
N LEU A 298 6.55 -17.45 -0.80
CA LEU A 298 7.57 -16.81 -1.63
C LEU A 298 7.15 -15.42 -2.11
N ILE A 299 8.15 -14.65 -2.52
CA ILE A 299 8.01 -13.45 -3.33
C ILE A 299 8.50 -13.79 -4.73
N TYR A 300 7.72 -13.44 -5.74
CA TYR A 300 8.09 -13.59 -7.14
C TYR A 300 8.14 -12.23 -7.85
N SER A 301 8.93 -12.17 -8.92
CA SER A 301 8.87 -11.09 -9.91
C SER A 301 8.16 -11.56 -11.17
N LEU A 302 7.47 -10.64 -11.84
CA LEU A 302 6.87 -10.84 -13.16
C LEU A 302 7.32 -9.71 -14.08
N GLN A 303 7.84 -10.04 -15.26
CA GLN A 303 8.17 -9.09 -16.31
C GLN A 303 7.04 -9.03 -17.34
N PRO A 304 6.27 -7.94 -17.42
CA PRO A 304 5.15 -7.79 -18.36
C PRO A 304 5.51 -7.92 -19.83
N SER A 305 6.73 -7.58 -20.25
CA SER A 305 7.16 -7.59 -21.65
C SER A 305 7.31 -8.98 -22.25
N ASN A 306 7.57 -10.00 -21.42
CA ASN A 306 7.83 -11.38 -21.87
C ASN A 306 7.13 -12.45 -21.03
N ASP A 307 6.30 -12.04 -20.09
CA ASP A 307 5.56 -12.92 -19.14
C ASP A 307 6.49 -13.81 -18.27
N LEU A 308 7.74 -13.39 -18.05
CA LEU A 308 8.70 -14.16 -17.26
C LEU A 308 8.40 -14.00 -15.76
N VAL A 309 8.12 -15.12 -15.10
CA VAL A 309 7.93 -15.21 -13.64
C VAL A 309 9.14 -15.87 -13.00
N GLN A 310 9.69 -15.27 -11.96
CA GLN A 310 10.86 -15.79 -11.24
C GLN A 310 10.67 -15.67 -9.72
N GLU A 311 11.07 -16.72 -8.98
CA GLU A 311 11.19 -16.63 -7.52
C GLU A 311 12.31 -15.64 -7.16
N VAL A 312 11.99 -14.66 -6.32
CA VAL A 312 12.95 -13.67 -5.80
C VAL A 312 13.43 -14.08 -4.42
N TYR A 313 12.50 -14.54 -3.59
CA TYR A 313 12.79 -15.01 -2.23
C TYR A 313 11.81 -16.08 -1.79
N SER A 314 12.31 -17.14 -1.15
CA SER A 314 11.48 -18.20 -0.57
C SER A 314 11.64 -18.23 0.95
N PHE A 315 10.52 -18.13 1.65
CA PHE A 315 10.48 -18.11 3.11
C PHE A 315 10.65 -19.49 3.72
N SER A 316 11.39 -19.57 4.82
CA SER A 316 11.41 -20.71 5.73
C SER A 316 10.58 -20.37 6.97
N SER A 317 10.03 -21.38 7.64
CA SER A 317 9.16 -21.19 8.81
C SER A 317 9.82 -20.46 9.99
N SER A 318 11.16 -20.44 10.06
CA SER A 318 11.90 -19.70 11.08
C SER A 318 12.01 -18.20 10.82
N ILE A 319 11.98 -17.80 9.55
CA ILE A 319 12.08 -16.39 9.14
C ILE A 319 10.69 -15.78 9.04
N GLY A 320 9.78 -16.49 8.39
CA GLY A 320 8.41 -16.05 8.15
C GLY A 320 7.64 -17.07 7.34
N GLY A 321 6.37 -16.76 7.10
CA GLY A 321 5.49 -17.57 6.26
C GLY A 321 4.06 -17.06 6.30
N LEU A 322 3.20 -17.69 5.50
CA LEU A 322 1.80 -17.29 5.36
C LEU A 322 1.67 -15.80 4.96
N LEU A 323 2.10 -15.49 3.74
CA LEU A 323 2.09 -14.12 3.20
C LEU A 323 0.67 -13.77 2.73
N PHE A 324 -0.17 -13.27 3.63
CA PHE A 324 -1.54 -12.84 3.33
C PHE A 324 -1.64 -11.37 2.89
N GLY A 325 -0.54 -10.63 2.87
CA GLY A 325 -0.40 -9.31 2.29
C GLY A 325 0.59 -9.31 1.13
N ASN A 326 0.51 -8.28 0.30
CA ASN A 326 1.52 -8.02 -0.73
C ASN A 326 2.76 -7.35 -0.15
N VAL A 327 3.76 -7.21 -1.01
CA VAL A 327 4.87 -6.30 -0.74
C VAL A 327 4.47 -4.86 -1.08
N THR A 328 4.96 -3.93 -0.29
CA THR A 328 4.94 -2.50 -0.57
C THR A 328 6.27 -2.10 -1.17
N VAL A 329 6.23 -1.53 -2.36
CA VAL A 329 7.43 -1.07 -3.07
C VAL A 329 7.74 0.35 -2.64
N ALA A 330 8.92 0.58 -2.09
CA ALA A 330 9.34 1.92 -1.68
C ALA A 330 10.18 2.62 -2.75
N GLY A 331 10.35 3.93 -2.62
CA GLY A 331 11.08 4.76 -3.58
C GLY A 331 12.59 4.44 -3.67
N ASP A 332 13.15 3.72 -2.69
CA ASP A 332 14.52 3.20 -2.69
C ASP A 332 14.67 1.88 -3.47
N GLY A 333 13.57 1.31 -3.99
CA GLY A 333 13.53 0.04 -4.71
C GLY A 333 13.49 -1.19 -3.80
N LEU A 334 13.42 -1.02 -2.49
CA LEU A 334 13.25 -2.10 -1.54
C LEU A 334 11.78 -2.50 -1.41
N LEU A 335 11.56 -3.76 -1.05
CA LEU A 335 10.25 -4.34 -0.82
C LEU A 335 10.02 -4.51 0.68
N TYR A 336 8.89 -4.02 1.16
CA TYR A 336 8.48 -4.15 2.55
C TYR A 336 7.23 -5.02 2.64
N GLY A 337 7.16 -5.89 3.64
CA GLY A 337 6.01 -6.76 3.79
C GLY A 337 5.91 -7.38 5.17
N MET A 338 4.86 -8.17 5.35
CA MET A 338 4.58 -8.88 6.58
C MET A 338 4.41 -10.38 6.33
N SER A 339 4.82 -11.18 7.28
CA SER A 339 4.49 -12.61 7.33
C SER A 339 3.63 -12.87 8.56
N SER A 340 2.55 -13.62 8.38
CA SER A 340 1.60 -13.89 9.47
C SER A 340 2.10 -14.95 10.47
N PHE A 341 3.18 -15.62 10.12
CA PHE A 341 3.81 -16.67 10.93
C PHE A 341 5.33 -16.54 10.88
N GLY A 342 6.03 -17.09 11.87
CA GLY A 342 7.50 -17.08 11.95
C GLY A 342 8.03 -15.95 12.82
N GLY A 343 9.33 -15.68 12.72
CA GLY A 343 10.05 -14.80 13.64
C GLY A 343 10.37 -15.48 14.98
N GLN A 344 10.88 -14.71 15.94
CA GLN A 344 11.37 -15.25 17.21
C GLN A 344 10.29 -15.92 18.06
N ASN A 345 9.04 -15.46 17.95
CA ASN A 345 7.92 -15.95 18.75
C ASN A 345 6.86 -16.70 17.93
N PHE A 346 7.07 -16.86 16.64
CA PHE A 346 6.13 -17.46 15.68
C PHE A 346 4.81 -16.68 15.51
N GLU A 347 4.76 -15.41 15.91
CA GLU A 347 3.58 -14.55 15.86
C GLU A 347 3.57 -13.64 14.62
N GLY A 348 4.56 -13.82 13.74
CA GLY A 348 4.74 -13.07 12.51
C GLY A 348 5.86 -12.04 12.54
N THR A 349 6.17 -11.49 11.39
CA THR A 349 7.26 -10.53 11.22
C THR A 349 6.89 -9.38 10.28
N ILE A 350 7.60 -8.27 10.43
CA ILE A 350 7.75 -7.23 9.41
C ILE A 350 9.13 -7.41 8.80
N TYR A 351 9.23 -7.42 7.48
CA TYR A 351 10.50 -7.60 6.77
C TYR A 351 10.71 -6.55 5.69
N ARG A 352 11.98 -6.40 5.33
CA ARG A 352 12.47 -5.65 4.17
C ARG A 352 13.29 -6.60 3.30
N LEU A 353 13.08 -6.58 2.00
CA LEU A 353 13.81 -7.38 1.02
C LEU A 353 14.43 -6.46 -0.04
N ASP A 354 15.72 -6.63 -0.30
CA ASP A 354 16.36 -6.10 -1.50
C ASP A 354 16.17 -7.11 -2.65
N PRO A 355 15.33 -6.81 -3.64
CA PRO A 355 15.05 -7.75 -4.72
C PRO A 355 16.25 -7.97 -5.66
N SER A 356 17.26 -7.09 -5.62
CA SER A 356 18.46 -7.20 -6.47
C SER A 356 19.50 -8.16 -5.91
N SER A 357 19.64 -8.20 -4.60
CA SER A 357 20.58 -9.10 -3.90
C SER A 357 19.93 -10.35 -3.33
N GLY A 358 18.58 -10.32 -3.13
CA GLY A 358 17.85 -11.35 -2.41
C GLY A 358 18.06 -11.30 -0.89
N GLU A 359 18.63 -10.22 -0.35
CA GLU A 359 18.87 -10.06 1.09
C GLU A 359 17.59 -9.63 1.79
N LEU A 360 17.12 -10.46 2.75
CA LEU A 360 15.98 -10.17 3.59
C LEU A 360 16.42 -9.78 4.99
N THR A 361 15.91 -8.66 5.48
CA THR A 361 16.11 -8.18 6.86
C THR A 361 14.77 -8.22 7.60
N THR A 362 14.71 -8.89 8.75
CA THR A 362 13.57 -8.78 9.66
C THR A 362 13.68 -7.45 10.42
N LEU A 363 12.67 -6.60 10.25
CA LEU A 363 12.58 -5.30 10.92
C LEU A 363 11.94 -5.43 12.30
N HIS A 364 10.93 -6.30 12.44
CA HIS A 364 10.24 -6.56 13.71
C HIS A 364 9.75 -8.01 13.76
N SER A 365 9.82 -8.63 14.96
CA SER A 365 9.19 -9.92 15.24
C SER A 365 8.14 -9.73 16.32
N PHE A 366 6.90 -9.99 15.98
CA PHE A 366 5.78 -9.82 16.91
C PHE A 366 5.86 -10.77 18.10
N THR A 367 5.34 -10.34 19.25
CA THR A 367 5.36 -11.07 20.51
C THR A 367 4.00 -11.59 20.94
N GLY A 368 2.93 -11.20 20.24
CA GLY A 368 1.56 -11.60 20.48
C GLY A 368 0.83 -10.69 21.47
N SER A 369 1.09 -10.83 22.76
CA SER A 369 0.27 -10.22 23.82
C SER A 369 0.36 -8.70 23.93
N THR A 370 1.44 -8.08 23.46
CA THR A 370 1.65 -6.64 23.63
C THR A 370 1.61 -5.85 22.33
N ASP A 371 2.11 -6.42 21.26
CA ASP A 371 2.33 -5.72 19.98
C ASP A 371 1.52 -6.30 18.81
N GLY A 372 0.83 -7.42 19.02
CA GLY A 372 -0.02 -8.07 18.03
C GLY A 372 0.55 -9.40 17.56
N GLN A 373 -0.28 -10.11 16.79
CA GLN A 373 0.06 -11.39 16.15
C GLN A 373 -0.67 -11.52 14.83
N THR A 374 -0.16 -12.39 13.95
CA THR A 374 -0.79 -12.68 12.67
C THR A 374 -1.06 -11.41 11.87
N PRO A 375 -0.02 -10.62 11.51
CA PRO A 375 -0.20 -9.44 10.68
C PRO A 375 -0.74 -9.83 9.30
N ARG A 376 -1.69 -9.03 8.78
CA ARG A 376 -2.33 -9.22 7.47
C ARG A 376 -2.48 -7.89 6.73
N GLY A 377 -2.81 -7.98 5.44
CA GLY A 377 -2.86 -6.82 4.55
C GLY A 377 -1.47 -6.32 4.15
N ASP A 378 -1.43 -5.28 3.34
CA ASP A 378 -0.19 -4.67 2.91
C ASP A 378 0.24 -3.60 3.92
N LEU A 379 1.53 -3.35 4.03
CA LEU A 379 2.02 -2.16 4.73
C LEU A 379 1.66 -0.91 3.91
N LEU A 380 1.12 0.10 4.57
CA LEU A 380 0.94 1.41 3.97
C LEU A 380 2.23 2.21 4.17
N LEU A 381 2.86 2.59 3.07
CA LEU A 381 4.01 3.50 3.10
C LEU A 381 3.50 4.93 3.28
N ASP A 382 3.90 5.55 4.37
CA ASP A 382 3.67 6.98 4.60
C ASP A 382 4.87 7.75 4.02
N ASP A 383 4.79 8.05 2.72
CA ASP A 383 5.74 8.95 2.06
C ASP A 383 5.54 10.41 2.47
N MET A 384 4.50 10.66 3.26
CA MET A 384 4.17 11.95 3.83
C MET A 384 4.93 12.15 5.13
N ASN A 385 6.25 12.11 5.10
CA ASN A 385 7.05 12.76 6.14
C ASN A 385 6.90 14.29 5.99
N THR A 386 5.64 14.72 6.09
CA THR A 386 5.27 16.08 6.39
C THR A 386 4.86 16.13 7.87
N ASP A 387 5.71 15.64 8.77
CA ASP A 387 5.86 16.32 10.03
C ASP A 387 6.36 17.70 9.65
N VAL A 388 5.40 18.58 9.41
CA VAL A 388 5.60 20.01 9.54
C VAL A 388 5.81 20.20 11.05
N ASP A 389 6.97 19.80 11.54
CA ASP A 389 7.53 20.49 12.69
C ASP A 389 7.35 21.96 12.40
N ALA A 390 6.77 22.65 13.37
CA ALA A 390 6.50 24.08 13.31
C ALA A 390 7.64 24.79 12.58
N PRO A 391 7.37 25.68 11.62
CA PRO A 391 8.31 26.11 10.61
C PRO A 391 9.64 26.49 11.25
N SER A 392 10.64 25.63 11.13
CA SER A 392 12.00 26.12 11.17
C SER A 392 12.06 27.03 9.95
N ALA A 393 12.19 28.31 10.20
CA ALA A 393 12.22 29.36 9.21
C ALA A 393 13.33 29.06 8.19
N GLU A 394 12.97 28.41 7.09
CA GLU A 394 13.73 28.37 5.85
C GLU A 394 13.07 27.45 4.84
N ALA A 395 11.90 27.89 4.28
CA ALA A 395 11.45 27.37 3.01
C ALA A 395 12.53 27.74 1.98
N SER A 396 13.33 26.77 1.56
CA SER A 396 14.48 27.05 0.71
C SER A 396 14.09 27.42 -0.73
N PHE A 397 12.83 27.22 -1.14
CA PHE A 397 12.33 27.62 -2.46
C PHE A 397 10.82 27.86 -2.50
N THR A 398 10.36 28.56 -3.53
CA THR A 398 8.93 28.68 -3.90
C THR A 398 8.71 28.32 -5.36
N VAL A 399 7.53 27.79 -5.68
CA VAL A 399 7.12 27.44 -7.05
C VAL A 399 5.86 28.21 -7.43
N SER A 400 5.86 28.80 -8.63
CA SER A 400 4.70 29.50 -9.18
C SER A 400 4.68 29.50 -10.71
N PRO A 401 3.52 29.46 -11.35
CA PRO A 401 2.21 29.15 -10.77
C PRO A 401 2.08 27.65 -10.42
N ASN A 402 1.23 27.35 -9.44
CA ASN A 402 0.84 25.98 -9.13
C ASN A 402 -0.65 26.03 -8.71
N PRO A 403 -1.60 25.53 -9.53
CA PRO A 403 -1.45 24.79 -10.80
C PRO A 403 -0.77 25.55 -11.93
N SER A 404 -0.21 24.82 -12.89
CA SER A 404 0.55 25.34 -14.03
C SER A 404 0.18 24.65 -15.34
N GLN A 405 0.32 25.38 -16.46
CA GLN A 405 0.23 24.83 -17.82
C GLN A 405 1.61 24.43 -18.39
N GLY A 406 2.50 23.97 -17.51
CA GLY A 406 3.84 23.51 -17.87
C GLY A 406 4.95 24.55 -17.68
N ALA A 407 4.64 25.84 -17.63
CA ALA A 407 5.61 26.89 -17.35
C ALA A 407 5.69 27.15 -15.84
N LEU A 408 6.85 26.93 -15.23
CA LEU A 408 7.09 27.03 -13.80
C LEU A 408 8.23 27.98 -13.49
N ARG A 409 8.11 28.70 -12.40
CA ARG A 409 9.19 29.49 -11.82
C ARG A 409 9.55 28.95 -10.45
N ILE A 410 10.79 28.52 -10.28
CA ILE A 410 11.35 28.12 -8.97
C ILE A 410 12.24 29.25 -8.48
N THR A 411 11.91 29.80 -7.30
CA THR A 411 12.70 30.86 -6.66
C THR A 411 13.39 30.28 -5.43
N LEU A 412 14.71 30.30 -5.40
CA LEU A 412 15.51 29.91 -4.22
C LEU A 412 15.64 31.09 -3.26
N SER A 413 15.26 30.90 -2.01
CA SER A 413 15.17 31.99 -1.01
C SER A 413 16.52 32.55 -0.55
N ASP A 414 17.62 31.81 -0.72
CA ASP A 414 18.96 32.22 -0.28
C ASP A 414 19.97 32.18 -1.44
N ALA A 415 20.50 33.35 -1.78
CA ALA A 415 21.43 33.55 -2.89
C ALA A 415 22.90 33.19 -2.55
N THR A 416 23.20 32.82 -1.29
CA THR A 416 24.60 32.82 -0.80
C THR A 416 25.30 31.46 -0.80
N VAL A 417 24.63 30.35 -1.07
CA VAL A 417 25.25 29.00 -0.92
C VAL A 417 24.93 28.08 -2.11
N GLY A 418 25.94 27.73 -2.89
CA GLY A 418 26.04 26.53 -3.74
C GLY A 418 24.95 26.23 -4.77
N SER A 419 25.23 25.38 -5.75
CA SER A 419 24.26 24.87 -6.72
C SER A 419 23.26 23.94 -6.05
N ALA A 420 21.96 24.15 -6.31
CA ALA A 420 20.91 23.19 -5.99
C ALA A 420 20.59 22.32 -7.21
N LEU A 421 20.04 21.14 -7.00
CA LEU A 421 19.50 20.27 -8.03
C LEU A 421 18.00 20.15 -7.88
N PHE A 422 17.26 20.17 -8.97
CA PHE A 422 15.85 19.83 -8.94
C PHE A 422 15.58 18.51 -9.64
N ARG A 423 14.49 17.86 -9.25
CA ARG A 423 13.93 16.69 -9.89
C ARG A 423 12.41 16.78 -9.87
N VAL A 424 11.78 16.55 -11.01
CA VAL A 424 10.33 16.39 -11.12
C VAL A 424 10.04 14.92 -11.38
N THR A 425 9.21 14.32 -10.55
CA THR A 425 8.75 12.95 -10.73
C THR A 425 7.24 12.93 -10.95
N ASN A 426 6.76 11.98 -11.74
CA ASN A 426 5.34 11.73 -11.90
C ASN A 426 4.80 10.95 -10.69
N ALA A 427 3.49 10.69 -10.68
CA ALA A 427 2.82 9.92 -9.63
C ALA A 427 3.34 8.48 -9.46
N TRP A 428 4.14 7.99 -10.39
CA TRP A 428 4.77 6.67 -10.39
C TRP A 428 6.23 6.70 -9.90
N GLY A 429 6.72 7.85 -9.42
CA GLY A 429 8.11 8.03 -9.02
C GLY A 429 9.11 8.15 -10.19
N ALA A 430 8.65 8.05 -11.45
CA ALA A 430 9.54 8.19 -12.60
C ALA A 430 9.97 9.64 -12.78
N THR A 431 11.28 9.89 -12.89
CA THR A 431 11.83 11.21 -13.19
C THR A 431 11.43 11.65 -14.60
N VAL A 432 10.74 12.78 -14.70
CA VAL A 432 10.31 13.38 -15.96
C VAL A 432 11.19 14.57 -16.36
N MET A 433 11.83 15.19 -15.38
CA MET A 433 12.82 16.26 -15.58
C MET A 433 13.72 16.39 -14.36
N ASP A 434 15.00 16.64 -14.55
CA ASP A 434 15.94 17.02 -13.51
C ASP A 434 17.03 17.94 -14.05
N GLY A 435 17.75 18.60 -13.15
CA GLY A 435 18.82 19.50 -13.54
C GLY A 435 19.28 20.42 -12.41
N PRO A 436 20.30 21.25 -12.69
CA PRO A 436 20.79 22.23 -11.72
C PRO A 436 19.87 23.46 -11.66
N LEU A 437 19.74 24.04 -10.46
CA LEU A 437 19.16 25.35 -10.21
C LEU A 437 20.26 26.37 -9.89
N LEU A 438 20.12 27.54 -10.47
CA LEU A 438 20.96 28.68 -10.11
C LEU A 438 20.39 29.42 -8.89
N PRO A 439 21.21 30.12 -8.11
CA PRO A 439 20.71 30.99 -7.05
C PRO A 439 19.71 32.01 -7.60
N GLY A 440 18.59 32.21 -6.91
CA GLY A 440 17.53 33.13 -7.30
C GLY A 440 16.43 32.49 -8.15
N ILE A 441 16.06 33.10 -9.26
CA ILE A 441 14.90 32.69 -10.08
C ILE A 441 15.35 31.74 -11.20
N ASN A 442 14.63 30.62 -11.34
CA ASN A 442 14.79 29.62 -12.40
C ASN A 442 13.45 29.40 -13.09
N ASP A 443 13.38 29.66 -14.38
CA ASP A 443 12.18 29.41 -15.19
C ASP A 443 12.35 28.05 -15.90
N LEU A 444 11.40 27.14 -15.70
CA LEU A 444 11.36 25.80 -16.26
C LEU A 444 10.14 25.63 -17.17
N GLN A 445 10.29 24.82 -18.22
CA GLN A 445 9.18 24.40 -19.06
C GLN A 445 9.06 22.89 -19.04
N LEU A 446 7.96 22.38 -18.46
CA LEU A 446 7.63 20.97 -18.45
C LEU A 446 6.71 20.64 -19.63
N ASN A 447 7.18 19.77 -20.53
CA ASN A 447 6.41 19.28 -21.67
C ASN A 447 5.94 17.85 -21.38
N VAL A 448 5.05 17.72 -20.39
CA VAL A 448 4.50 16.44 -19.91
C VAL A 448 2.98 16.53 -19.86
N ALA A 449 2.30 15.38 -19.76
CA ALA A 449 0.83 15.35 -19.71
C ALA A 449 0.31 16.08 -18.45
N PRO A 450 -0.93 16.63 -18.48
CA PRO A 450 -1.58 17.12 -17.28
C PRO A 450 -1.64 16.05 -16.18
N GLY A 451 -1.46 16.46 -14.94
CA GLY A 451 -1.46 15.52 -13.81
C GLY A 451 -0.76 16.06 -12.58
N LEU A 452 -0.62 15.17 -11.60
CA LEU A 452 0.09 15.43 -10.35
C LEU A 452 1.54 14.98 -10.46
N TYR A 453 2.45 15.85 -10.06
CA TYR A 453 3.88 15.63 -10.03
C TYR A 453 4.45 16.03 -8.67
N LEU A 454 5.64 15.53 -8.33
CA LEU A 454 6.41 15.94 -7.18
C LEU A 454 7.66 16.68 -7.68
N LEU A 455 7.83 17.93 -7.26
CA LEU A 455 9.07 18.67 -7.46
C LEU A 455 9.92 18.54 -6.20
N SER A 456 11.12 18.00 -6.32
CA SER A 456 12.10 17.92 -5.24
C SER A 456 13.28 18.81 -5.57
N VAL A 457 13.72 19.63 -4.61
CA VAL A 457 14.93 20.45 -4.71
C VAL A 457 15.92 19.99 -3.67
N SER A 458 17.10 19.55 -4.10
CA SER A 458 18.18 19.11 -3.22
C SER A 458 19.29 20.16 -3.15
N ARG A 459 19.76 20.47 -1.93
CA ARG A 459 20.83 21.44 -1.67
C ARG A 459 21.60 21.06 -0.41
N GLY A 460 22.92 20.90 -0.53
CA GLY A 460 23.79 20.64 0.63
C GLY A 460 23.45 19.36 1.41
N GLY A 461 22.84 18.35 0.75
CA GLY A 461 22.38 17.11 1.38
C GLY A 461 20.94 17.13 1.89
N ASN A 462 20.28 18.29 1.93
CA ASN A 462 18.87 18.42 2.28
C ASN A 462 18.00 18.37 1.02
N VAL A 463 16.85 17.71 1.10
CA VAL A 463 15.87 17.63 0.01
C VAL A 463 14.54 18.20 0.51
N HIS A 464 14.01 19.16 -0.22
CA HIS A 464 12.66 19.70 0.01
C HIS A 464 11.79 19.39 -1.19
N SER A 465 10.55 18.98 -0.95
CA SER A 465 9.64 18.59 -2.02
C SER A 465 8.33 19.34 -1.95
N GLU A 466 7.75 19.65 -3.12
CA GLU A 466 6.47 20.33 -3.27
C GLU A 466 5.63 19.66 -4.34
N ARG A 467 4.33 19.53 -4.09
CA ARG A 467 3.37 19.02 -5.08
C ARG A 467 3.19 20.04 -6.21
N LEU A 468 3.22 19.52 -7.42
CA LEU A 468 3.07 20.29 -8.63
C LEU A 468 1.86 19.75 -9.41
N VAL A 469 0.89 20.62 -9.69
CA VAL A 469 -0.29 20.30 -10.50
C VAL A 469 -0.10 20.93 -11.89
N LEU A 470 -0.14 20.10 -12.94
CA LEU A 470 -0.15 20.54 -14.34
C LEU A 470 -1.54 20.37 -14.93
N GLU A 471 -2.06 21.41 -15.59
CA GLU A 471 -3.39 21.49 -16.22
C GLU A 471 -3.29 21.48 -17.76
#